data_ff7887d45c280799f44378014d516093
#
_entry.id   ff7887d45c280799f44378014d516093
#
_cell.length_a   1.000
_cell.length_b   1.000
_cell.length_c   1.000
_cell.angle_alpha   90.00
_cell.angle_beta   90.00
_cell.angle_gamma   90.00
#
_symmetry.space_group_name_H-M   'P 1'
#
loop_
_entity.id
_entity.type
_entity.pdbx_description
1 polymer ?
#
loop_
_entity_poly.entity_id
_entity_poly.type
_entity_poly.pdbx_seq_one_letter_code
_entity_poly.pdbx_strand_id
1 'polypeptide(L)' 'MDDVINETVNVIEKLVNKIVELKAQNAQLMETNRNLKNQSTESAENLAEILAKAQEVLKD' A
#
# COMPACT_ATOMS: atom_id res chain seq x y z
N MET A 1 16.05 -37.36 19.39
CA MET A 1 16.17 -36.05 20.09
C MET A 1 16.70 -34.99 19.17
N ASP A 2 17.84 -35.24 18.51
CA ASP A 2 18.46 -34.24 17.62
C ASP A 2 17.53 -33.91 16.44
N ASP A 3 16.76 -34.87 15.94
CA ASP A 3 15.83 -34.67 14.83
C ASP A 3 14.69 -33.72 15.19
N VAL A 4 14.18 -33.82 16.42
CA VAL A 4 13.11 -32.95 16.90
C VAL A 4 13.64 -31.53 17.05
N ILE A 5 14.86 -31.38 17.56
CA ILE A 5 15.49 -30.07 17.72
C ILE A 5 15.71 -29.45 16.35
N ASN A 6 16.23 -30.21 15.39
CA ASN A 6 16.50 -29.74 14.04
C ASN A 6 15.21 -29.33 13.33
N GLU A 7 14.15 -30.14 13.46
CA GLU A 7 12.85 -29.80 12.90
C GLU A 7 12.29 -28.51 13.49
N THR A 8 12.42 -28.36 14.80
CA THR A 8 11.95 -27.17 15.50
C THR A 8 12.70 -25.93 15.02
N VAL A 9 14.03 -26.02 14.90
CA VAL A 9 14.85 -24.92 14.38
C VAL A 9 14.43 -24.57 12.96
N ASN A 10 14.19 -25.55 12.10
CA ASN A 10 13.78 -25.32 10.73
C ASN A 10 12.43 -24.61 10.65
N VAL A 11 11.49 -25.01 11.50
CA VAL A 11 10.17 -24.37 11.55
C VAL A 11 10.30 -22.91 12.01
N ILE A 12 11.12 -22.68 13.02
CA ILE A 12 11.35 -21.32 13.51
C ILE A 12 11.98 -20.44 12.43
N GLU A 13 12.94 -20.97 11.70
CA GLU A 13 13.57 -20.23 10.59
C GLU A 13 12.58 -19.87 9.51
N LYS A 14 11.69 -20.79 9.15
CA LYS A 14 10.65 -20.55 8.16
C LYS A 14 9.67 -19.49 8.64
N LEU A 15 9.31 -19.52 9.93
CA LEU A 15 8.43 -18.52 10.51
C LEU A 15 9.08 -17.13 10.52
N VAL A 16 10.35 -17.05 10.88
CA VAL A 16 11.08 -15.79 10.87
C VAL A 16 11.12 -15.22 9.45
N ASN A 17 11.42 -16.07 8.47
CA ASN A 17 11.47 -15.66 7.06
C ASN A 17 10.11 -15.15 6.60
N LYS A 18 9.03 -15.81 7.03
CA LYS A 18 7.67 -15.40 6.69
C LYS A 18 7.31 -14.06 7.31
N ILE A 19 7.74 -13.83 8.54
CA ILE A 19 7.54 -12.54 9.21
C ILE A 19 8.25 -11.41 8.46
N VAL A 20 9.49 -11.65 8.04
CA VAL A 20 10.25 -10.67 7.26
C VAL A 20 9.54 -10.36 5.95
N GLU A 21 9.07 -11.37 5.24
CA GLU A 21 8.30 -11.21 4.01
C GLU A 21 7.04 -10.38 4.22
N LEU A 22 6.28 -10.73 5.26
CA LEU A 22 5.03 -10.04 5.55
C LEU A 22 5.26 -8.58 5.92
N LYS A 23 6.33 -8.29 6.66
CA LYS A 23 6.69 -6.91 6.99
C LYS A 23 7.02 -6.10 5.73
N ALA A 24 7.76 -6.71 4.81
CA ALA A 24 8.10 -6.07 3.55
C ALA A 24 6.85 -5.82 2.70
N GLN A 25 5.96 -6.80 2.63
CA GLN A 25 4.69 -6.68 1.90
C GLN A 25 3.81 -5.60 2.50
N ASN A 26 3.74 -5.53 3.84
CA ASN A 26 2.97 -4.50 4.52
C ASN A 26 3.49 -3.10 4.22
N ALA A 27 4.80 -2.92 4.25
CA ALA A 27 5.42 -1.64 3.93
C ALA A 27 5.10 -1.23 2.50
N GLN A 28 5.13 -2.19 1.57
CA GLN A 28 4.83 -1.95 0.17
C GLN A 28 3.36 -1.58 -0.03
N LEU A 29 2.45 -2.27 0.68
CA LEU A 29 1.02 -1.97 0.63
C LEU A 29 0.73 -0.57 1.18
N MET A 30 1.39 -0.19 2.25
CA MET A 30 1.24 1.15 2.83
C MET A 30 1.67 2.23 1.84
N GLU A 31 2.78 2.00 1.16
CA GLU A 31 3.29 2.92 0.13
C GLU A 31 2.30 3.03 -1.02
N THR A 32 1.80 1.89 -1.51
CA THR A 32 0.82 1.85 -2.59
C THR A 32 -0.47 2.58 -2.18
N ASN A 33 -0.94 2.35 -0.96
CA ASN A 33 -2.15 2.99 -0.46
C ASN A 33 -1.98 4.51 -0.38
N ARG A 34 -0.83 4.97 0.07
CA ARG A 34 -0.53 6.40 0.13
C ARG A 34 -0.54 7.02 -1.26
N ASN A 35 0.09 6.35 -2.22
CA ASN A 35 0.14 6.83 -3.60
C ASN A 35 -1.24 6.89 -4.23
N LEU A 36 -2.07 5.86 -4.00
CA LEU A 36 -3.45 5.84 -4.51
C LEU A 36 -4.29 6.96 -3.91
N LYS A 37 -4.12 7.20 -2.62
CA LYS A 37 -4.83 8.30 -1.94
C LYS A 37 -4.43 9.64 -2.54
N ASN A 38 -3.13 9.85 -2.79
CA ASN A 38 -2.63 11.08 -3.37
C ASN A 38 -3.16 11.27 -4.80
N GLN A 39 -3.20 10.21 -5.60
CA GLN A 39 -3.76 10.26 -6.94
C GLN A 39 -5.23 10.59 -6.93
N SER A 40 -5.96 10.01 -5.99
CA SER A 40 -7.40 10.27 -5.84
C SER A 40 -7.66 11.73 -5.47
N THR A 41 -6.86 12.28 -4.56
CA THR A 41 -6.95 13.68 -4.16
C THR A 41 -6.65 14.60 -5.33
N GLU A 42 -5.59 14.31 -6.07
CA GLU A 42 -5.20 15.10 -7.24
C GLU A 42 -6.28 15.09 -8.31
N SER A 43 -6.88 13.91 -8.58
CA SER A 43 -7.97 13.80 -9.54
C SER A 43 -9.19 14.61 -9.11
N ALA A 44 -9.51 14.59 -7.82
CA ALA A 44 -10.64 15.37 -7.29
C ALA A 44 -10.40 16.86 -7.45
N GLU A 45 -9.17 17.32 -7.18
CA GLU A 45 -8.78 18.71 -7.36
C GLU A 45 -8.88 19.14 -8.83
N ASN A 46 -8.42 18.30 -9.73
CA ASN A 46 -8.48 18.57 -11.17
C ASN A 46 -9.93 18.66 -11.65
N LEU A 47 -10.80 17.79 -11.18
CA LEU A 47 -12.22 17.82 -11.52
C LEU A 47 -12.89 19.09 -11.01
N ALA A 48 -12.56 19.50 -9.79
CA ALA A 48 -13.10 20.72 -9.21
C ALA A 48 -12.67 21.96 -10.03
N GLU A 49 -11.43 21.96 -10.49
CA GLU A 49 -10.89 23.03 -11.34
C GLU A 49 -11.63 23.10 -12.68
N ILE A 50 -11.82 21.95 -13.31
CA ILE A 50 -12.53 21.87 -14.59
C ILE A 50 -13.97 22.35 -14.42
N LEU A 51 -14.64 21.92 -13.35
CA LEU A 51 -16.00 22.34 -13.06
C LEU A 51 -16.09 23.85 -12.87
N ALA A 52 -15.16 24.42 -12.14
CA ALA A 52 -15.12 25.88 -11.91
C ALA A 52 -14.98 26.64 -13.22
N LYS A 53 -14.13 26.17 -14.11
CA LYS A 53 -13.92 26.79 -15.42
C LYS A 53 -15.15 26.68 -16.29
N ALA A 54 -15.81 25.51 -16.27
CA ALA A 54 -17.06 25.32 -17.03
C ALA A 54 -18.17 26.24 -16.52
N GLN A 55 -18.31 26.38 -15.23
CA GLN A 55 -19.29 27.27 -14.63
C GLN A 55 -19.04 28.74 -15.00
N GLU A 56 -17.80 29.13 -15.06
CA GLU A 56 -17.43 30.49 -15.46
C GLU A 56 -17.83 30.76 -16.91
N VAL A 57 -17.59 29.80 -17.80
CA VAL A 57 -18.02 29.92 -19.21
C VAL A 57 -19.52 30.03 -19.33
N LEU A 58 -20.26 29.24 -18.56
CA LEU A 58 -21.74 29.25 -18.60
C LEU A 58 -22.34 30.54 -18.04
N LYS A 59 -21.60 31.27 -17.25
CA LYS A 59 -22.06 32.54 -16.65
C LYS A 59 -22.27 33.64 -17.68
N ASP A 60 -21.47 33.61 -18.73
CA ASP A 60 -21.55 34.60 -19.81
C ASP A 60 -22.59 34.21 -20.85
#